data_bdfb41f2401e0a017f97775651b103a0
#
_entry.id   bdfb41f2401e0a017f97775651b103a0
#
_cell.length_a   1.000
_cell.length_b   1.000
_cell.length_c   1.000
_cell.angle_alpha   90.00
_cell.angle_beta   90.00
_cell.angle_gamma   90.00
#
_symmetry.space_group_name_H-M   'P 1'
#
loop_
_entity.id
_entity.type
_entity.pdbx_description
1 polymer ?
#
loop_
_entity_poly.entity_id
_entity_poly.type
_entity_poly.pdbx_seq_one_letter_code
_entity_poly.pdbx_strand_id
1 'polypeptide(L)'
;GEGDAANETNTIVLKMHVRCHKERNPDGTLGEVVNRSVYSNALTWCPEGSQLPEENGAKYSDFKRSQKEVVGDQELGCVHDDILLVKLAPGQEVELECHCVKGIGQEHAKWSPVGTCWYKMVPEITILEPITGADADEFMKKCANFSETHKCYACEGKGDKKTVKVVESRG
;
A
#
# COMPACT_ATOMS: atom_id res chain seq x y z
N GLY A 1 -9.28 26.37 -2.95
CA GLY A 1 -10.43 26.44 -2.08
C GLY A 1 -9.95 26.41 -0.65
N GLU A 2 -10.54 27.18 0.20
CA GLU A 2 -10.36 27.08 1.65
C GLU A 2 -10.73 25.66 2.03
N GLY A 3 -9.77 24.88 2.50
CA GLY A 3 -9.99 23.51 2.94
C GLY A 3 -10.97 23.53 4.10
N ASP A 4 -12.00 22.70 4.05
CA ASP A 4 -12.94 22.55 5.15
C ASP A 4 -12.16 22.24 6.43
N ALA A 5 -12.44 23.01 7.48
CA ALA A 5 -11.86 22.77 8.80
C ALA A 5 -12.14 21.31 9.24
N ALA A 6 -11.20 20.72 9.97
CA ALA A 6 -11.34 19.37 10.50
C ALA A 6 -12.60 19.27 11.38
N ASN A 7 -13.47 18.31 11.07
CA ASN A 7 -14.73 18.07 11.78
C ASN A 7 -15.04 16.56 11.85
N GLU A 8 -16.09 16.21 12.57
CA GLU A 8 -16.52 14.83 12.82
C GLU A 8 -16.90 14.04 11.55
N THR A 9 -17.11 14.71 10.40
CA THR A 9 -17.49 14.03 9.14
C THR A 9 -16.33 13.82 8.19
N ASN A 10 -15.26 14.62 8.27
CA ASN A 10 -14.14 14.59 7.32
C ASN A 10 -12.81 14.14 7.94
N THR A 11 -12.72 14.01 9.27
CA THR A 11 -11.47 13.70 9.97
C THR A 11 -11.71 12.61 11.00
N ILE A 12 -10.79 11.65 11.09
CA ILE A 12 -10.74 10.64 12.16
C ILE A 12 -9.53 10.97 13.02
N VAL A 13 -9.71 11.02 14.34
CA VAL A 13 -8.63 11.25 15.30
C VAL A 13 -8.31 9.94 16.00
N LEU A 14 -7.04 9.53 15.92
CA LEU A 14 -6.49 8.39 16.65
C LEU A 14 -5.40 8.90 17.59
N LYS A 15 -5.31 8.32 18.80
CA LYS A 15 -4.24 8.64 19.75
C LYS A 15 -3.46 7.41 20.13
N MET A 16 -2.21 7.63 20.52
CA MET A 16 -1.34 6.61 21.09
C MET A 16 -0.49 7.22 22.18
N HIS A 17 -0.40 6.50 23.29
CA HIS A 17 0.54 6.80 24.37
C HIS A 17 1.15 5.50 24.87
N VAL A 18 2.43 5.30 24.60
CA VAL A 18 3.14 4.06 24.94
C VAL A 18 4.48 4.38 25.56
N ARG A 19 4.79 3.75 26.69
CA ARG A 19 6.06 3.83 27.39
C ARG A 19 6.73 2.47 27.43
N CYS A 20 7.99 2.42 27.02
CA CYS A 20 8.83 1.23 27.15
C CYS A 20 9.51 1.21 28.51
N HIS A 21 9.38 0.09 29.20
CA HIS A 21 10.01 -0.09 30.53
C HIS A 21 10.49 -1.54 30.70
N LYS A 22 11.31 -1.76 31.71
CA LYS A 22 11.63 -3.11 32.18
C LYS A 22 10.70 -3.46 33.32
N GLU A 23 10.11 -4.64 33.25
CA GLU A 23 9.36 -5.18 34.39
C GLU A 23 10.29 -5.40 35.59
N ARG A 24 9.72 -5.38 36.78
CA ARG A 24 10.42 -5.81 37.99
C ARG A 24 9.82 -7.15 38.45
N ASN A 25 10.69 -8.12 38.59
CA ASN A 25 10.33 -9.39 39.17
C ASN A 25 10.00 -9.25 40.68
N PRO A 26 9.24 -10.18 41.25
CA PRO A 26 8.93 -10.15 42.69
C PRO A 26 10.16 -10.18 43.60
N ASP A 27 11.30 -10.67 43.11
CA ASP A 27 12.60 -10.70 43.79
C ASP A 27 13.39 -9.40 43.70
N GLY A 28 12.85 -8.36 43.03
CA GLY A 28 13.46 -7.05 42.82
C GLY A 28 14.44 -6.96 41.63
N THR A 29 14.67 -8.06 40.91
CA THR A 29 15.51 -8.08 39.72
C THR A 29 14.78 -7.47 38.51
N LEU A 30 15.55 -7.00 37.51
CA LEU A 30 14.98 -6.50 36.26
C LEU A 30 14.56 -7.67 35.36
N GLY A 31 13.29 -7.69 34.97
CA GLY A 31 12.68 -8.65 34.09
C GLY A 31 12.72 -8.24 32.60
N GLU A 32 11.75 -8.68 31.85
CA GLU A 32 11.65 -8.44 30.41
C GLU A 32 11.36 -6.98 30.07
N VAL A 33 11.69 -6.62 28.84
CA VAL A 33 11.38 -5.29 28.27
C VAL A 33 9.98 -5.32 27.70
N VAL A 34 9.09 -4.50 28.23
CA VAL A 34 7.70 -4.35 27.79
C VAL A 34 7.59 -3.17 26.86
N ASN A 35 6.75 -3.28 25.83
CA ASN A 35 6.48 -2.25 24.82
C ASN A 35 7.70 -1.81 24.01
N ARG A 36 8.63 -2.73 23.76
CA ARG A 36 9.78 -2.44 22.89
C ARG A 36 9.38 -2.16 21.45
N SER A 37 8.43 -2.93 20.93
CA SER A 37 7.87 -2.76 19.59
C SER A 37 6.43 -2.30 19.72
N VAL A 38 6.12 -1.16 19.12
CA VAL A 38 4.79 -0.55 19.14
C VAL A 38 4.17 -0.71 17.77
N TYR A 39 3.00 -1.31 17.72
CA TYR A 39 2.27 -1.60 16.51
C TYR A 39 1.02 -0.74 16.37
N SER A 40 0.40 -0.79 15.19
CA SER A 40 -0.79 0.01 14.86
C SER A 40 -2.01 -0.27 15.75
N ASN A 41 -2.07 -1.44 16.39
CA ASN A 41 -3.10 -1.75 17.39
C ASN A 41 -3.03 -0.88 18.67
N ALA A 42 -1.91 -0.18 18.88
CA ALA A 42 -1.78 0.78 19.97
C ALA A 42 -2.51 2.12 19.72
N LEU A 43 -2.95 2.36 18.48
CA LEU A 43 -3.72 3.53 18.11
C LEU A 43 -5.18 3.36 18.52
N THR A 44 -5.67 4.26 19.35
CA THR A 44 -7.04 4.25 19.89
C THR A 44 -7.85 5.39 19.29
N TRP A 45 -9.06 5.10 18.86
CA TRP A 45 -9.97 6.11 18.31
C TRP A 45 -10.44 7.12 19.36
N CYS A 46 -10.44 8.41 18.97
CA CYS A 46 -10.97 9.53 19.76
C CYS A 46 -12.24 10.08 19.11
N PRO A 47 -13.43 9.55 19.48
CA PRO A 47 -14.68 9.97 18.87
C PRO A 47 -15.07 11.43 19.17
N GLU A 48 -14.51 12.02 20.21
CA GLU A 48 -14.75 13.41 20.62
C GLU A 48 -13.75 14.41 19.99
N GLY A 49 -12.94 13.92 19.03
CA GLY A 49 -11.92 14.72 18.37
C GLY A 49 -10.61 14.84 19.14
N SER A 50 -9.84 15.88 18.86
CA SER A 50 -8.53 16.12 19.45
C SER A 50 -8.57 16.23 20.97
N GLN A 51 -7.62 15.59 21.63
CA GLN A 51 -7.44 15.66 23.10
C GLN A 51 -6.20 16.44 23.49
N LEU A 52 -5.22 16.52 22.60
CA LEU A 52 -4.01 17.32 22.81
C LEU A 52 -4.30 18.78 22.45
N PRO A 53 -4.03 19.74 23.33
CA PRO A 53 -4.20 21.15 23.02
C PRO A 53 -3.07 21.64 22.09
N GLU A 54 -3.38 22.57 21.21
CA GLU A 54 -2.37 23.39 20.54
C GLU A 54 -1.70 24.36 21.53
N GLU A 55 -0.57 24.96 21.13
CA GLU A 55 0.15 25.96 21.94
C GLU A 55 -0.72 27.15 22.39
N ASN A 56 -1.73 27.50 21.57
CA ASN A 56 -2.68 28.57 21.87
C ASN A 56 -3.91 28.10 22.69
N GLY A 57 -3.96 26.82 23.08
CA GLY A 57 -5.09 26.21 23.80
C GLY A 57 -6.27 25.79 22.94
N ALA A 58 -6.23 25.99 21.61
CA ALA A 58 -7.21 25.46 20.69
C ALA A 58 -7.04 23.95 20.48
N LYS A 59 -7.99 23.29 19.81
CA LYS A 59 -7.90 21.90 19.40
C LYS A 59 -7.67 21.81 17.91
N TYR A 60 -6.77 20.91 17.47
CA TYR A 60 -6.51 20.66 16.03
C TYR A 60 -7.74 20.18 15.27
N SER A 61 -8.54 19.31 15.89
CA SER A 61 -9.79 18.81 15.34
C SER A 61 -10.86 18.96 16.41
N ASP A 62 -11.61 20.06 16.33
CA ASP A 62 -12.69 20.35 17.27
C ASP A 62 -14.01 19.81 16.70
N PHE A 63 -14.51 18.74 17.30
CA PHE A 63 -15.77 18.12 16.90
C PHE A 63 -16.92 18.76 17.68
N LYS A 64 -17.97 19.14 16.96
CA LYS A 64 -19.20 19.73 17.56
C LYS A 64 -20.07 18.68 18.23
N ARG A 65 -19.93 17.43 17.82
CA ARG A 65 -20.65 16.27 18.36
C ARG A 65 -19.76 15.04 18.29
N SER A 66 -20.07 14.01 19.08
CA SER A 66 -19.34 12.75 19.05
C SER A 66 -19.42 12.09 17.68
N GLN A 67 -18.29 11.62 17.18
CA GLN A 67 -18.23 10.89 15.92
C GLN A 67 -19.04 9.57 15.97
N LYS A 68 -19.28 9.01 17.17
CA LYS A 68 -20.16 7.86 17.37
C LYS A 68 -21.60 8.12 16.91
N GLU A 69 -22.09 9.35 17.04
CA GLU A 69 -23.42 9.72 16.56
C GLU A 69 -23.52 9.70 15.03
N VAL A 70 -22.39 9.93 14.35
CA VAL A 70 -22.30 9.92 12.88
C VAL A 70 -22.10 8.52 12.32
N VAL A 71 -21.27 7.72 12.96
CA VAL A 71 -20.83 6.39 12.48
C VAL A 71 -21.70 5.27 13.04
N GLY A 72 -22.42 5.50 14.15
CA GLY A 72 -23.21 4.51 14.87
C GLY A 72 -22.33 3.58 15.71
N ASP A 73 -22.70 2.30 15.81
CA ASP A 73 -22.02 1.31 16.66
C ASP A 73 -20.68 0.79 16.13
N GLN A 74 -20.18 1.35 15.02
CA GLN A 74 -18.87 0.97 14.48
C GLN A 74 -17.74 1.63 15.28
N GLU A 75 -16.77 0.83 15.73
CA GLU A 75 -15.48 1.35 16.19
C GLU A 75 -14.58 1.63 14.99
N LEU A 76 -14.00 2.84 14.96
CA LEU A 76 -13.03 3.23 13.95
C LEU A 76 -11.61 2.95 14.44
N GLY A 77 -10.75 2.42 13.57
CA GLY A 77 -9.39 2.07 13.92
C GLY A 77 -8.54 1.80 12.69
N CYS A 78 -7.32 1.32 12.94
CA CYS A 78 -6.45 0.84 11.86
C CYS A 78 -7.03 -0.45 11.26
N VAL A 79 -6.91 -0.59 9.94
CA VAL A 79 -7.34 -1.81 9.22
C VAL A 79 -6.43 -3.00 9.54
N HIS A 80 -5.15 -2.72 9.78
CA HIS A 80 -4.12 -3.71 10.13
C HIS A 80 -3.54 -3.39 11.50
N ASP A 81 -3.51 -4.36 12.39
CA ASP A 81 -3.06 -4.22 13.77
C ASP A 81 -1.57 -4.48 13.96
N ASP A 82 -0.92 -5.07 12.98
CA ASP A 82 0.44 -5.62 13.01
C ASP A 82 1.49 -4.73 12.33
N ILE A 83 1.15 -3.51 11.93
CA ILE A 83 2.11 -2.58 11.32
C ILE A 83 3.00 -2.00 12.41
N LEU A 84 4.31 -2.27 12.31
CA LEU A 84 5.30 -1.72 13.22
C LEU A 84 5.43 -0.20 13.03
N LEU A 85 5.10 0.57 14.07
CA LEU A 85 5.18 2.02 14.05
C LEU A 85 6.54 2.52 14.56
N VAL A 86 6.97 2.03 15.73
CA VAL A 86 8.22 2.47 16.36
C VAL A 86 8.79 1.38 17.26
N LYS A 87 10.11 1.38 17.41
CA LYS A 87 10.85 0.59 18.42
C LYS A 87 11.39 1.51 19.49
N LEU A 88 11.07 1.22 20.74
CA LEU A 88 11.46 2.00 21.91
C LEU A 88 12.52 1.24 22.73
N ALA A 89 13.43 1.99 23.34
CA ALA A 89 14.31 1.48 24.39
C ALA A 89 13.68 1.73 25.78
N PRO A 90 14.06 0.95 26.80
CA PRO A 90 13.58 1.16 28.16
C PRO A 90 13.80 2.60 28.63
N GLY A 91 12.74 3.23 29.13
CA GLY A 91 12.72 4.63 29.54
C GLY A 91 12.25 5.60 28.46
N GLN A 92 12.13 5.16 27.20
CA GLN A 92 11.54 5.96 26.13
C GLN A 92 10.02 5.86 26.13
N GLU A 93 9.40 6.94 25.69
CA GLU A 93 7.95 7.11 25.66
C GLU A 93 7.57 7.81 24.35
N VAL A 94 6.44 7.46 23.79
CA VAL A 94 5.84 8.11 22.62
C VAL A 94 4.40 8.44 22.90
N GLU A 95 4.04 9.69 22.71
CA GLU A 95 2.66 10.18 22.76
C GLU A 95 2.38 10.99 21.50
N LEU A 96 1.28 10.68 20.81
CA LEU A 96 0.91 11.36 19.58
C LEU A 96 -0.59 11.26 19.31
N GLU A 97 -1.09 12.22 18.54
CA GLU A 97 -2.37 12.16 17.85
C GLU A 97 -2.17 12.11 16.34
N CYS A 98 -2.97 11.27 15.67
CA CYS A 98 -3.02 11.17 14.22
C CYS A 98 -4.35 11.74 13.73
N HIS A 99 -4.29 12.77 12.90
CA HIS A 99 -5.46 13.38 12.27
C HIS A 99 -5.57 12.83 10.84
N CYS A 100 -6.46 11.87 10.66
CA CYS A 100 -6.65 11.17 9.39
C CYS A 100 -7.71 11.88 8.57
N VAL A 101 -7.30 12.46 7.44
CA VAL A 101 -8.19 13.13 6.50
C VAL A 101 -8.35 12.31 5.23
N LYS A 102 -9.52 12.37 4.61
CA LYS A 102 -9.77 11.73 3.32
C LYS A 102 -9.12 12.56 2.20
N GLY A 103 -8.44 11.89 1.29
CA GLY A 103 -7.80 12.51 0.14
C GLY A 103 -7.80 11.59 -1.07
N ILE A 104 -7.42 12.13 -2.22
CA ILE A 104 -7.31 11.40 -3.49
C ILE A 104 -5.89 11.52 -4.05
N GLY A 105 -5.45 10.48 -4.78
CA GLY A 105 -4.10 10.44 -5.36
C GLY A 105 -3.77 11.55 -6.36
N GLN A 106 -4.79 12.22 -6.91
CA GLN A 106 -4.61 13.38 -7.79
C GLN A 106 -4.09 14.61 -7.02
N GLU A 107 -4.50 14.79 -5.76
CA GLU A 107 -4.02 15.90 -4.91
C GLU A 107 -2.62 15.64 -4.39
N HIS A 108 -2.38 14.41 -3.91
CA HIS A 108 -1.07 14.01 -3.43
C HIS A 108 -0.91 12.47 -3.46
N ALA A 109 0.26 12.01 -3.88
CA ALA A 109 0.57 10.58 -4.01
C ALA A 109 0.43 9.77 -2.70
N LYS A 110 0.50 10.42 -1.52
CA LYS A 110 0.29 9.75 -0.22
C LYS A 110 -1.09 9.09 -0.09
N TRP A 111 -2.10 9.58 -0.83
CA TRP A 111 -3.44 9.03 -0.83
C TRP A 111 -3.70 8.02 -1.95
N SER A 112 -2.69 7.75 -2.80
CA SER A 112 -2.83 6.75 -3.85
C SER A 112 -2.78 5.35 -3.25
N PRO A 113 -3.82 4.52 -3.47
CA PRO A 113 -3.85 3.14 -2.97
C PRO A 113 -2.91 2.20 -3.73
N VAL A 114 -2.36 2.65 -4.86
CA VAL A 114 -1.50 1.86 -5.75
C VAL A 114 -0.18 2.59 -5.95
N GLY A 115 0.94 1.89 -5.74
CA GLY A 115 2.27 2.44 -5.97
C GLY A 115 2.62 2.55 -7.45
N THR A 116 2.30 1.51 -8.22
CA THR A 116 2.56 1.45 -9.67
C THR A 116 1.32 0.90 -10.38
N CYS A 117 0.83 1.65 -11.36
CA CYS A 117 -0.25 1.22 -12.25
C CYS A 117 0.11 1.58 -13.69
N TRP A 118 0.16 0.60 -14.56
CA TRP A 118 0.48 0.79 -15.96
C TRP A 118 -0.27 -0.23 -16.82
N TYR A 119 -0.36 0.07 -18.10
CA TYR A 119 -0.90 -0.86 -19.09
C TYR A 119 0.03 -0.96 -20.29
N LYS A 120 -0.04 -2.06 -21.00
CA LYS A 120 0.56 -2.20 -22.33
C LYS A 120 -0.47 -2.78 -23.29
N MET A 121 -0.40 -2.35 -24.53
CA MET A 121 -1.22 -2.93 -25.59
C MET A 121 -0.75 -4.36 -25.86
N VAL A 122 -1.67 -5.30 -25.91
CA VAL A 122 -1.39 -6.67 -26.35
C VAL A 122 -1.44 -6.70 -27.87
N PRO A 123 -0.33 -6.97 -28.57
CA PRO A 123 -0.35 -7.03 -30.03
C PRO A 123 -1.08 -8.29 -30.49
N GLU A 124 -1.99 -8.12 -31.42
CA GLU A 124 -2.55 -9.23 -32.19
C GLU A 124 -1.76 -9.35 -33.50
N ILE A 125 -1.14 -10.50 -33.72
CA ILE A 125 -0.29 -10.73 -34.90
C ILE A 125 -0.98 -11.79 -35.75
N THR A 126 -1.33 -11.40 -36.97
CA THR A 126 -1.93 -12.29 -37.97
C THR A 126 -0.97 -12.48 -39.12
N ILE A 127 -0.58 -13.73 -39.39
CA ILE A 127 0.21 -14.07 -40.58
C ILE A 127 -0.76 -14.19 -41.75
N LEU A 128 -0.65 -13.26 -42.69
CA LEU A 128 -1.56 -13.20 -43.85
C LEU A 128 -1.27 -14.31 -44.88
N GLU A 129 0.03 -14.61 -45.08
CA GLU A 129 0.49 -15.66 -45.97
C GLU A 129 1.41 -16.62 -45.23
N PRO A 130 1.29 -17.95 -45.45
CA PRO A 130 2.13 -18.92 -44.76
C PRO A 130 3.59 -18.77 -45.20
N ILE A 131 4.48 -18.51 -44.22
CA ILE A 131 5.92 -18.42 -44.46
C ILE A 131 6.51 -19.81 -44.28
N THR A 132 7.05 -20.38 -45.38
CA THR A 132 7.49 -21.78 -45.42
C THR A 132 8.92 -21.96 -45.92
N GLY A 133 9.54 -23.11 -45.65
CA GLY A 133 10.85 -23.51 -46.18
C GLY A 133 11.98 -22.55 -45.83
N ALA A 134 12.73 -22.10 -46.84
CA ALA A 134 13.87 -21.20 -46.69
C ALA A 134 13.51 -19.83 -46.14
N ASP A 135 12.35 -19.32 -46.53
CA ASP A 135 11.85 -18.02 -46.06
C ASP A 135 11.53 -18.07 -44.55
N ALA A 136 11.08 -19.21 -44.04
CA ALA A 136 10.87 -19.42 -42.62
C ALA A 136 12.18 -19.33 -41.83
N ASP A 137 13.27 -19.88 -42.37
CA ASP A 137 14.60 -19.81 -41.74
C ASP A 137 15.16 -18.39 -41.75
N GLU A 138 14.97 -17.65 -42.83
CA GLU A 138 15.40 -16.26 -42.93
C GLU A 138 14.57 -15.37 -41.97
N PHE A 139 13.26 -15.56 -41.91
CA PHE A 139 12.38 -14.88 -40.99
C PHE A 139 12.81 -15.08 -39.55
N MET A 140 13.06 -16.33 -39.13
CA MET A 140 13.47 -16.67 -37.77
C MET A 140 14.83 -16.06 -37.42
N LYS A 141 15.78 -16.00 -38.38
CA LYS A 141 17.08 -15.32 -38.16
C LYS A 141 16.91 -13.81 -37.94
N LYS A 142 16.08 -13.15 -38.71
CA LYS A 142 15.79 -11.70 -38.55
C LYS A 142 15.06 -11.40 -37.25
N CYS A 143 14.18 -12.27 -36.82
CA CYS A 143 13.38 -12.12 -35.61
C CYS A 143 13.95 -12.82 -34.38
N ALA A 144 15.18 -13.37 -34.43
CA ALA A 144 15.77 -14.16 -33.36
C ALA A 144 15.78 -13.43 -32.02
N ASN A 145 16.25 -12.17 -32.01
CA ASN A 145 16.33 -11.37 -30.78
C ASN A 145 14.95 -11.06 -30.18
N PHE A 146 13.94 -10.86 -31.02
CA PHE A 146 12.57 -10.60 -30.59
C PHE A 146 11.87 -11.90 -30.14
N SER A 147 12.13 -13.00 -30.84
CA SER A 147 11.57 -14.31 -30.51
C SER A 147 12.12 -14.90 -29.20
N GLU A 148 13.41 -14.69 -28.89
CA GLU A 148 14.01 -15.18 -27.64
C GLU A 148 13.43 -14.44 -26.43
N THR A 149 13.18 -13.14 -26.55
CA THR A 149 12.67 -12.31 -25.46
C THR A 149 11.16 -12.44 -25.26
N HIS A 150 10.40 -12.51 -26.36
CA HIS A 150 8.93 -12.46 -26.31
C HIS A 150 8.25 -13.76 -26.73
N LYS A 151 8.98 -14.72 -27.30
CA LYS A 151 8.47 -16.02 -27.78
C LYS A 151 7.20 -15.91 -28.65
N CYS A 152 7.12 -14.87 -29.49
CA CYS A 152 5.95 -14.59 -30.29
C CYS A 152 5.80 -15.50 -31.52
N TYR A 153 6.90 -16.13 -31.96
CA TYR A 153 6.94 -16.98 -33.13
C TYR A 153 7.62 -18.31 -32.85
N ALA A 154 7.16 -19.37 -33.48
CA ALA A 154 7.79 -20.66 -33.47
C ALA A 154 7.82 -21.26 -34.86
N CYS A 155 8.85 -22.04 -35.18
CA CYS A 155 8.88 -22.84 -36.40
C CYS A 155 8.47 -24.27 -36.10
N GLU A 156 7.48 -24.77 -36.83
CA GLU A 156 7.07 -26.18 -36.81
C GLU A 156 7.42 -26.84 -38.14
N GLY A 157 7.79 -28.12 -38.08
CA GLY A 157 8.14 -28.91 -39.25
C GLY A 157 9.64 -28.99 -39.55
N LYS A 158 10.03 -29.75 -40.59
CA LYS A 158 11.40 -29.92 -41.03
C LYS A 158 11.52 -29.76 -42.54
N GLY A 159 12.61 -29.17 -43.04
CA GLY A 159 12.85 -28.91 -44.46
C GLY A 159 11.81 -28.02 -45.10
N ASP A 160 11.37 -28.37 -46.33
CA ASP A 160 10.41 -27.59 -47.10
C ASP A 160 8.99 -27.48 -46.46
N LYS A 161 8.70 -28.32 -45.48
CA LYS A 161 7.46 -28.32 -44.70
C LYS A 161 7.54 -27.44 -43.41
N LYS A 162 8.62 -26.75 -43.23
CA LYS A 162 8.81 -25.82 -42.11
C LYS A 162 7.88 -24.63 -42.24
N THR A 163 7.15 -24.29 -41.20
CA THR A 163 6.15 -23.20 -41.22
C THR A 163 6.29 -22.35 -39.94
N VAL A 164 6.19 -21.04 -40.08
CA VAL A 164 6.17 -20.11 -38.95
C VAL A 164 4.75 -20.02 -38.38
N LYS A 165 4.64 -20.15 -37.07
CA LYS A 165 3.40 -19.92 -36.33
C LYS A 165 3.57 -18.83 -35.29
N VAL A 166 2.51 -18.08 -35.05
CA VAL A 166 2.42 -17.17 -33.91
C VAL A 166 2.14 -17.98 -32.66
N VAL A 167 2.95 -17.78 -31.63
CA VAL A 167 2.74 -18.38 -30.32
C VAL A 167 2.20 -17.27 -29.40
N GLU A 168 1.03 -17.51 -28.82
CA GLU A 168 0.49 -16.59 -27.80
C GLU A 168 1.46 -16.53 -26.62
N SER A 169 2.08 -15.37 -26.42
CA SER A 169 2.81 -15.10 -25.19
C SER A 169 1.81 -14.96 -24.06
N ARG A 170 1.66 -15.98 -23.22
CA ARG A 170 1.00 -15.82 -21.93
C ARG A 170 1.84 -14.85 -21.12
N GLY A 171 1.28 -13.63 -20.88
CA GLY A 171 1.85 -12.58 -20.08
C GLY A 171 1.99 -12.94 -18.61
#